data_f405b4307acf35664794994502f424ff
#
_entry.id   f405b4307acf35664794994502f424ff
#
_cell.length_a   1.000
_cell.length_b   1.000
_cell.length_c   1.000
_cell.angle_alpha   90.00
_cell.angle_beta   90.00
_cell.angle_gamma   90.00
#
_symmetry.space_group_name_H-M   'P 1'
#
loop_
_entity.id
_entity.type
_entity.pdbx_description
1 polymer ?
#
loop_
_entity_poly.entity_id
_entity_poly.type
_entity_poly.pdbx_seq_one_letter_code
_entity_poly.pdbx_strand_id
1 'polypeptide(L)'
;MHLDTQAIIVAVRPHGEHGAIVRALTPGEGLRPGYVRGGKSRRLRPVLVPGNLVQADYRARTEEQLPHLSVELIHSRAFLLSEPLASAGIDWAAALTAAALPEGQPYPALFQGLDGLLTAIEAAPSARGWALALLRYELLLLGELGFGLDEAEVAAIPGTIRAALRVTGDRLAEHVLTERQSEILSARERLVERLKRMGAAAAPSATPAGS
;
A
#
# COMPACT_ATOMS: atom_id res chain seq x y z
N MET A 1 21.95 2.59 17.40
CA MET A 1 20.91 3.32 16.64
C MET A 1 19.65 3.44 17.50
N HIS A 2 19.07 4.64 17.57
CA HIS A 2 17.74 4.88 18.16
C HIS A 2 16.98 5.81 17.23
N LEU A 3 15.78 5.41 16.81
CA LEU A 3 14.92 6.18 15.93
C LEU A 3 13.49 6.09 16.49
N ASP A 4 12.91 7.24 16.80
CA ASP A 4 11.51 7.38 17.23
C ASP A 4 10.78 8.25 16.20
N THR A 5 9.78 7.67 15.51
CA THR A 5 9.12 8.31 14.37
C THR A 5 7.74 7.72 14.11
N GLN A 6 6.90 8.46 13.40
CA GLN A 6 5.69 7.89 12.83
C GLN A 6 6.04 6.93 11.69
N ALA A 7 5.25 5.87 11.53
CA ALA A 7 5.44 4.91 10.46
C ALA A 7 4.12 4.27 10.03
N ILE A 8 4.01 3.96 8.74
CA ILE A 8 2.89 3.18 8.19
C ILE A 8 3.34 1.74 8.05
N ILE A 9 2.65 0.81 8.70
CA ILE A 9 2.95 -0.62 8.58
C ILE A 9 2.58 -1.08 7.17
N VAL A 10 3.56 -1.69 6.47
CA VAL A 10 3.35 -2.19 5.10
C VAL A 10 3.51 -3.72 4.97
N ALA A 11 4.24 -4.35 5.89
CA ALA A 11 4.32 -5.81 5.92
C ALA A 11 4.56 -6.33 7.34
N VAL A 12 3.95 -7.48 7.64
CA VAL A 12 4.12 -8.19 8.92
C VAL A 12 4.33 -9.67 8.63
N ARG A 13 5.46 -10.20 9.07
CA ARG A 13 5.79 -11.63 8.93
C ARG A 13 6.03 -12.25 10.29
N PRO A 14 5.36 -13.35 10.63
CA PRO A 14 5.65 -14.10 11.84
C PRO A 14 7.13 -14.51 11.90
N HIS A 15 7.77 -14.36 13.05
CA HIS A 15 9.15 -14.74 13.27
C HIS A 15 9.31 -15.40 14.64
N GLY A 16 9.87 -16.62 14.66
CA GLY A 16 9.96 -17.43 15.88
C GLY A 16 8.58 -17.77 16.46
N GLU A 17 8.54 -18.19 17.73
CA GLU A 17 7.29 -18.61 18.37
C GLU A 17 6.33 -17.45 18.66
N HIS A 18 6.86 -16.31 19.10
CA HIS A 18 6.05 -15.21 19.65
C HIS A 18 6.26 -13.87 18.95
N GLY A 19 7.31 -13.74 18.13
CA GLY A 19 7.69 -12.48 17.48
C GLY A 19 7.11 -12.29 16.07
N ALA A 20 7.33 -11.08 15.55
CA ALA A 20 7.08 -10.75 14.15
C ALA A 20 8.18 -9.81 13.63
N ILE A 21 8.52 -9.93 12.35
CA ILE A 21 9.27 -8.91 11.62
C ILE A 21 8.25 -8.01 10.95
N VAL A 22 8.34 -6.73 11.25
CA VAL A 22 7.48 -5.69 10.69
C VAL A 22 8.31 -4.82 9.77
N ARG A 23 7.81 -4.52 8.58
CA ARG A 23 8.36 -3.49 7.71
C ARG A 23 7.40 -2.31 7.71
N ALA A 24 7.91 -1.14 8.04
CA ALA A 24 7.11 0.08 8.06
C ALA A 24 7.79 1.19 7.29
N LEU A 25 7.00 1.99 6.57
CA LEU A 25 7.46 3.16 5.85
C LEU A 25 7.46 4.35 6.79
N THR A 26 8.61 5.02 6.90
CA THR A 26 8.81 6.22 7.71
C THR A 26 9.03 7.45 6.81
N PRO A 27 8.70 8.66 7.25
CA PRO A 27 8.86 9.85 6.41
C PRO A 27 10.33 10.23 6.14
N GLY A 28 11.24 10.00 7.10
CA GLY A 28 12.62 10.47 7.02
C GLY A 28 13.66 9.38 6.80
N GLU A 29 13.33 8.12 7.11
CA GLU A 29 14.28 7.00 7.05
C GLU A 29 13.86 5.92 6.06
N GLY A 30 12.81 6.16 5.27
CA GLY A 30 12.30 5.23 4.27
C GLY A 30 11.69 3.97 4.86
N LEU A 31 11.81 2.88 4.13
CA LEU A 31 11.31 1.58 4.55
C LEU A 31 12.26 0.93 5.56
N ARG A 32 11.76 0.65 6.77
CA ARG A 32 12.58 0.09 7.86
C ARG A 32 12.00 -1.21 8.38
N PRO A 33 12.81 -2.28 8.43
CA PRO A 33 12.45 -3.50 9.14
C PRO A 33 12.71 -3.36 10.64
N GLY A 34 11.92 -4.08 11.45
CA GLY A 34 12.15 -4.19 12.88
C GLY A 34 11.53 -5.45 13.48
N TYR A 35 12.15 -5.98 14.51
CA TYR A 35 11.65 -7.14 15.26
C TYR A 35 10.74 -6.69 16.40
N VAL A 36 9.49 -7.12 16.38
CA VAL A 36 8.50 -6.86 17.43
C VAL A 36 8.36 -8.10 18.31
N ARG A 37 8.82 -7.97 19.58
CA ARG A 37 8.64 -9.02 20.59
C ARG A 37 7.16 -9.16 20.94
N GLY A 38 6.66 -10.39 20.96
CA GLY A 38 5.24 -10.64 21.24
C GLY A 38 4.30 -10.19 20.11
N GLY A 39 4.81 -10.00 18.88
CA GLY A 39 4.02 -9.55 17.72
C GLY A 39 2.85 -10.45 17.37
N LYS A 40 2.84 -11.72 17.82
CA LYS A 40 1.70 -12.64 17.68
C LYS A 40 0.68 -12.54 18.81
N SER A 41 0.90 -11.71 19.83
CA SER A 41 0.00 -11.58 20.98
C SER A 41 -1.34 -10.97 20.58
N ARG A 42 -2.39 -11.27 21.37
CA ARG A 42 -3.73 -10.69 21.16
C ARG A 42 -3.71 -9.16 21.25
N ARG A 43 -2.79 -8.58 22.04
CA ARG A 43 -2.64 -7.15 22.23
C ARG A 43 -2.08 -6.46 20.97
N LEU A 44 -1.07 -7.05 20.31
CA LEU A 44 -0.39 -6.43 19.18
C LEU A 44 -0.99 -6.79 17.83
N ARG A 45 -1.77 -7.87 17.72
CA ARG A 45 -2.43 -8.24 16.46
C ARG A 45 -3.22 -7.10 15.81
N PRO A 46 -4.09 -6.35 16.52
CA PRO A 46 -4.83 -5.24 15.92
C PRO A 46 -3.96 -4.02 15.60
N VAL A 47 -2.79 -3.90 16.21
CA VAL A 47 -1.82 -2.83 15.94
C VAL A 47 -1.00 -3.15 14.70
N LEU A 48 -0.52 -4.41 14.59
CA LEU A 48 0.34 -4.88 13.50
C LEU A 48 -0.48 -5.27 12.27
N VAL A 49 -1.21 -4.30 11.74
CA VAL A 49 -2.03 -4.46 10.53
C VAL A 49 -1.48 -3.54 9.44
N PRO A 50 -1.24 -4.05 8.20
CA PRO A 50 -0.89 -3.19 7.08
C PRO A 50 -1.89 -2.04 6.90
N GLY A 51 -1.36 -0.83 6.67
CA GLY A 51 -2.15 0.39 6.58
C GLY A 51 -2.32 1.15 7.90
N ASN A 52 -2.05 0.55 9.06
CA ASN A 52 -2.08 1.27 10.33
C ASN A 52 -0.94 2.28 10.42
N LEU A 53 -1.22 3.46 10.96
CA LEU A 53 -0.24 4.45 11.36
C LEU A 53 0.13 4.23 12.83
N VAL A 54 1.41 4.15 13.10
CA VAL A 54 1.96 3.88 14.43
C VAL A 54 3.07 4.87 14.79
N GLN A 55 3.28 5.11 16.09
CA GLN A 55 4.54 5.60 16.62
C GLN A 55 5.47 4.39 16.71
N ALA A 56 6.62 4.47 16.08
CA ALA A 56 7.60 3.40 15.95
C ALA A 56 8.92 3.79 16.63
N ASP A 57 9.31 3.03 17.66
CA ASP A 57 10.58 3.20 18.38
C ASP A 57 11.51 2.03 18.00
N TYR A 58 12.54 2.34 17.21
CA TYR A 58 13.56 1.40 16.75
C TYR A 58 14.81 1.52 17.59
N ARG A 59 15.28 0.40 18.16
CA ARG A 59 16.51 0.33 18.97
C ARG A 59 17.41 -0.80 18.52
N ALA A 60 18.64 -0.47 18.17
CA ALA A 60 19.68 -1.46 17.87
C ALA A 60 21.02 -1.03 18.50
N ARG A 61 21.86 -2.01 18.86
CA ARG A 61 23.21 -1.73 19.37
C ARG A 61 24.16 -1.31 18.25
N THR A 62 24.02 -1.93 17.07
CA THR A 62 24.78 -1.62 15.87
C THR A 62 23.82 -1.38 14.71
N GLU A 63 24.27 -0.72 13.64
CA GLU A 63 23.45 -0.44 12.46
C GLU A 63 23.15 -1.70 11.62
N GLU A 64 24.01 -2.71 11.73
CA GLU A 64 23.89 -3.98 10.97
C GLU A 64 22.87 -4.94 11.60
N GLN A 65 22.46 -4.72 12.85
CA GLN A 65 21.49 -5.57 13.53
C GLN A 65 20.07 -5.17 13.17
N LEU A 66 19.21 -6.20 12.97
CA LEU A 66 17.77 -5.95 12.90
C LEU A 66 17.31 -5.28 14.21
N PRO A 67 16.81 -4.03 14.16
CA PRO A 67 16.43 -3.31 15.36
C PRO A 67 15.25 -3.97 16.08
N HIS A 68 15.25 -3.87 17.38
CA HIS A 68 14.05 -4.09 18.17
C HIS A 68 13.08 -2.95 17.89
N LEU A 69 11.84 -3.29 17.58
CA LEU A 69 10.78 -2.33 17.27
C LEU A 69 9.67 -2.41 18.32
N SER A 70 9.40 -1.28 18.97
CA SER A 70 8.20 -1.07 19.77
C SER A 70 7.23 -0.19 18.98
N VAL A 71 5.94 -0.50 19.06
CA VAL A 71 4.91 0.24 18.32
C VAL A 71 3.77 0.65 19.24
N GLU A 72 3.30 1.88 19.06
CA GLU A 72 2.06 2.40 19.63
C GLU A 72 1.13 2.84 18.50
N LEU A 73 -0.15 2.44 18.59
CA LEU A 73 -1.13 2.75 17.56
C LEU A 73 -1.50 4.24 17.61
N ILE A 74 -1.32 4.95 16.49
CA ILE A 74 -1.78 6.32 16.31
C ILE A 74 -3.16 6.30 15.63
N HIS A 75 -3.26 5.60 14.47
CA HIS A 75 -4.50 5.51 13.71
C HIS A 75 -4.73 4.09 13.21
N SER A 76 -5.91 3.55 13.47
CA SER A 76 -6.28 2.18 13.07
C SER A 76 -7.16 2.20 11.82
N ARG A 77 -6.75 1.43 10.83
CA ARG A 77 -7.56 1.11 9.63
C ARG A 77 -8.03 -0.35 9.62
N ALA A 78 -7.86 -1.05 10.76
CA ALA A 78 -8.20 -2.47 10.87
C ALA A 78 -9.68 -2.77 10.60
N PHE A 79 -10.59 -1.82 10.86
CA PHE A 79 -12.03 -1.97 10.58
C PHE A 79 -12.33 -2.08 9.08
N LEU A 80 -11.48 -1.53 8.21
CA LEU A 80 -11.62 -1.62 6.76
C LEU A 80 -11.32 -3.02 6.21
N LEU A 81 -10.68 -3.88 7.00
CA LEU A 81 -10.41 -5.27 6.58
C LEU A 81 -11.67 -6.12 6.43
N SER A 82 -12.79 -5.72 7.05
CA SER A 82 -14.10 -6.34 6.85
C SER A 82 -14.75 -5.96 5.51
N GLU A 83 -14.27 -4.88 4.88
CA GLU A 83 -14.77 -4.38 3.59
C GLU A 83 -13.89 -4.93 2.44
N PRO A 84 -14.39 -5.90 1.64
CA PRO A 84 -13.53 -6.67 0.71
C PRO A 84 -12.75 -5.82 -0.29
N LEU A 85 -13.32 -4.67 -0.70
CA LEU A 85 -12.67 -3.82 -1.69
C LEU A 85 -11.64 -2.88 -1.04
N ALA A 86 -11.97 -2.27 0.10
CA ALA A 86 -11.05 -1.45 0.87
C ALA A 86 -9.85 -2.29 1.34
N SER A 87 -10.11 -3.49 1.88
CA SER A 87 -9.05 -4.44 2.25
C SER A 87 -8.12 -4.74 1.08
N ALA A 88 -8.67 -5.06 -0.11
CA ALA A 88 -7.84 -5.33 -1.28
C ALA A 88 -7.01 -4.12 -1.73
N GLY A 89 -7.54 -2.89 -1.57
CA GLY A 89 -6.80 -1.65 -1.86
C GLY A 89 -5.64 -1.43 -0.90
N ILE A 90 -5.89 -1.61 0.40
CA ILE A 90 -4.86 -1.50 1.45
C ILE A 90 -3.78 -2.58 1.25
N ASP A 91 -4.20 -3.84 1.06
CA ASP A 91 -3.28 -4.96 0.86
C ASP A 91 -2.38 -4.73 -0.36
N TRP A 92 -2.97 -4.26 -1.47
CA TRP A 92 -2.19 -3.94 -2.67
C TRP A 92 -1.19 -2.80 -2.42
N ALA A 93 -1.64 -1.66 -1.88
CA ALA A 93 -0.78 -0.50 -1.64
C ALA A 93 0.37 -0.83 -0.69
N ALA A 94 0.09 -1.56 0.40
CA ALA A 94 1.09 -1.98 1.36
C ALA A 94 2.09 -2.99 0.75
N ALA A 95 1.60 -4.00 0.02
CA ALA A 95 2.45 -5.00 -0.62
C ALA A 95 3.35 -4.38 -1.70
N LEU A 96 2.80 -3.47 -2.53
CA LEU A 96 3.56 -2.75 -3.54
C LEU A 96 4.69 -1.93 -2.89
N THR A 97 4.38 -1.16 -1.85
CA THR A 97 5.37 -0.34 -1.12
C THR A 97 6.48 -1.21 -0.53
N ALA A 98 6.09 -2.32 0.11
CA ALA A 98 7.06 -3.24 0.71
C ALA A 98 7.94 -3.96 -0.31
N ALA A 99 7.46 -4.20 -1.52
CA ALA A 99 8.20 -4.89 -2.57
C ALA A 99 9.10 -3.96 -3.38
N ALA A 100 8.63 -2.74 -3.63
CA ALA A 100 9.28 -1.79 -4.53
C ALA A 100 10.40 -0.99 -3.86
N LEU A 101 10.27 -0.66 -2.57
CA LEU A 101 11.20 0.25 -1.94
C LEU A 101 12.40 -0.46 -1.33
N PRO A 102 13.62 0.04 -1.57
CA PRO A 102 14.81 -0.38 -0.84
C PRO A 102 14.72 0.08 0.62
N GLU A 103 15.35 -0.69 1.51
CA GLU A 103 15.40 -0.35 2.94
C GLU A 103 16.37 0.79 3.19
N GLY A 104 16.00 1.69 4.11
CA GLY A 104 16.89 2.77 4.57
C GLY A 104 17.02 3.95 3.62
N GLN A 105 16.30 4.00 2.51
CA GLN A 105 16.30 5.15 1.60
C GLN A 105 15.04 5.98 1.81
N PRO A 106 15.17 7.28 2.15
CA PRO A 106 14.02 8.16 2.36
C PRO A 106 13.24 8.45 1.08
N TYR A 107 11.91 8.34 1.18
CA TYR A 107 10.95 8.73 0.15
C TYR A 107 9.79 9.50 0.80
N PRO A 108 9.99 10.78 1.21
CA PRO A 108 8.97 11.53 1.94
C PRO A 108 7.67 11.70 1.15
N ALA A 109 7.77 11.87 -0.17
CA ALA A 109 6.61 11.97 -1.05
C ALA A 109 5.78 10.68 -1.06
N LEU A 110 6.44 9.52 -1.06
CA LEU A 110 5.75 8.22 -1.01
C LEU A 110 5.09 7.95 0.34
N PHE A 111 5.68 8.40 1.45
CA PHE A 111 5.03 8.33 2.75
C PHE A 111 3.72 9.12 2.75
N GLN A 112 3.75 10.37 2.29
CA GLN A 112 2.57 11.22 2.18
C GLN A 112 1.54 10.66 1.17
N GLY A 113 2.02 10.16 0.03
CA GLY A 113 1.19 9.55 -1.00
C GLY A 113 0.46 8.30 -0.51
N LEU A 114 1.16 7.44 0.24
CA LEU A 114 0.56 6.24 0.85
C LEU A 114 -0.49 6.63 1.89
N ASP A 115 -0.18 7.54 2.81
CA ASP A 115 -1.14 7.98 3.82
C ASP A 115 -2.36 8.65 3.19
N GLY A 116 -2.17 9.47 2.16
CA GLY A 116 -3.25 10.08 1.39
C GLY A 116 -4.15 9.05 0.69
N LEU A 117 -3.58 8.00 0.10
CA LEU A 117 -4.33 6.89 -0.49
C LEU A 117 -5.15 6.14 0.57
N LEU A 118 -4.51 5.79 1.69
CA LEU A 118 -5.17 5.08 2.79
C LEU A 118 -6.31 5.90 3.39
N THR A 119 -6.12 7.21 3.53
CA THR A 119 -7.16 8.15 3.97
C THR A 119 -8.30 8.25 2.95
N ALA A 120 -8.01 8.25 1.65
CA ALA A 120 -9.03 8.25 0.62
C ALA A 120 -9.86 6.94 0.62
N ILE A 121 -9.22 5.79 0.86
CA ILE A 121 -9.92 4.51 1.02
C ILE A 121 -10.86 4.55 2.23
N GLU A 122 -10.40 5.11 3.35
CA GLU A 122 -11.18 5.24 4.58
C GLU A 122 -12.40 6.17 4.42
N ALA A 123 -12.22 7.29 3.73
CA ALA A 123 -13.26 8.29 3.54
C ALA A 123 -14.32 7.89 2.49
N ALA A 124 -14.03 6.93 1.63
CA ALA A 124 -14.90 6.62 0.49
C ALA A 124 -15.71 5.34 0.73
N PRO A 125 -17.04 5.39 0.69
CA PRO A 125 -17.89 4.19 0.78
C PRO A 125 -17.82 3.31 -0.48
N SER A 126 -17.18 3.79 -1.57
CA SER A 126 -17.03 3.05 -2.82
C SER A 126 -15.68 3.29 -3.47
N ALA A 127 -15.24 2.33 -4.30
CA ALA A 127 -13.98 2.41 -5.04
C ALA A 127 -13.83 3.64 -5.95
N ARG A 128 -14.94 4.23 -6.40
CA ARG A 128 -14.90 5.43 -7.24
C ARG A 128 -14.24 6.62 -6.53
N GLY A 129 -14.37 6.68 -5.20
CA GLY A 129 -13.78 7.75 -4.40
C GLY A 129 -12.26 7.68 -4.31
N TRP A 130 -11.65 6.48 -4.39
CA TRP A 130 -10.21 6.32 -4.16
C TRP A 130 -9.43 5.70 -5.34
N ALA A 131 -10.09 5.23 -6.40
CA ALA A 131 -9.39 4.67 -7.56
C ALA A 131 -8.40 5.66 -8.21
N LEU A 132 -8.74 6.96 -8.21
CA LEU A 132 -7.82 8.00 -8.67
C LEU A 132 -6.63 8.19 -7.70
N ALA A 133 -6.86 8.08 -6.39
CA ALA A 133 -5.79 8.15 -5.41
C ALA A 133 -4.83 6.96 -5.55
N LEU A 134 -5.36 5.76 -5.84
CA LEU A 134 -4.55 4.58 -6.15
C LEU A 134 -3.67 4.80 -7.39
N LEU A 135 -4.27 5.27 -8.47
CA LEU A 135 -3.53 5.59 -9.71
C LEU A 135 -2.42 6.61 -9.43
N ARG A 136 -2.72 7.68 -8.70
CA ARG A 136 -1.73 8.71 -8.33
C ARG A 136 -0.59 8.13 -7.51
N TYR A 137 -0.88 7.22 -6.58
CA TYR A 137 0.14 6.55 -5.78
C TYR A 137 1.05 5.65 -6.64
N GLU A 138 0.48 4.85 -7.57
CA GLU A 138 1.26 4.03 -8.49
C GLU A 138 2.17 4.90 -9.40
N LEU A 139 1.64 5.99 -9.94
CA LEU A 139 2.42 6.94 -10.75
C LEU A 139 3.54 7.62 -9.95
N LEU A 140 3.24 8.05 -8.72
CA LEU A 140 4.22 8.65 -7.83
C LEU A 140 5.34 7.65 -7.53
N LEU A 141 5.02 6.41 -7.20
CA LEU A 141 5.99 5.37 -6.92
C LEU A 141 6.88 5.07 -8.13
N LEU A 142 6.29 4.95 -9.32
CA LEU A 142 7.04 4.79 -10.57
C LEU A 142 7.99 5.97 -10.81
N GLY A 143 7.52 7.20 -10.60
CA GLY A 143 8.33 8.42 -10.76
C GLY A 143 9.50 8.47 -9.80
N GLU A 144 9.28 8.20 -8.51
CA GLU A 144 10.33 8.20 -7.47
C GLU A 144 11.39 7.12 -7.70
N LEU A 145 11.04 6.02 -8.37
CA LEU A 145 11.95 4.94 -8.73
C LEU A 145 12.64 5.14 -10.11
N GLY A 146 12.33 6.23 -10.83
CA GLY A 146 12.91 6.51 -12.14
C GLY A 146 12.23 5.80 -13.32
N PHE A 147 11.06 5.20 -13.11
CA PHE A 147 10.25 4.52 -14.14
C PHE A 147 8.97 5.28 -14.49
N GLY A 148 8.93 6.59 -14.22
CA GLY A 148 7.79 7.46 -14.53
C GLY A 148 7.41 7.42 -16.01
N LEU A 149 6.17 7.79 -16.31
CA LEU A 149 5.69 7.96 -17.68
C LEU A 149 6.10 9.34 -18.19
N ASP A 150 6.55 9.42 -19.44
CA ASP A 150 6.79 10.69 -20.11
C ASP A 150 5.48 11.35 -20.59
N GLU A 151 5.57 12.60 -21.07
CA GLU A 151 4.39 13.37 -21.52
C GLU A 151 3.66 12.69 -22.68
N ALA A 152 4.39 12.06 -23.62
CA ALA A 152 3.80 11.38 -24.76
C ALA A 152 3.07 10.11 -24.33
N GLU A 153 3.66 9.36 -23.40
CA GLU A 153 3.03 8.17 -22.81
C GLU A 153 1.76 8.54 -22.03
N VAL A 154 1.81 9.61 -21.23
CA VAL A 154 0.64 10.12 -20.50
C VAL A 154 -0.47 10.57 -21.46
N ALA A 155 -0.12 11.29 -22.53
CA ALA A 155 -1.07 11.74 -23.54
C ALA A 155 -1.71 10.58 -24.34
N ALA A 156 -1.01 9.46 -24.48
CA ALA A 156 -1.49 8.26 -25.15
C ALA A 156 -2.47 7.42 -24.29
N ILE A 157 -2.56 7.69 -22.97
CA ILE A 157 -3.48 6.95 -22.11
C ILE A 157 -4.91 7.37 -22.44
N PRO A 158 -5.82 6.43 -22.80
CA PRO A 158 -7.23 6.74 -22.94
C PRO A 158 -7.77 7.35 -21.65
N GLY A 159 -8.61 8.41 -21.72
CA GLY A 159 -9.06 9.24 -20.61
C GLY A 159 -9.90 8.53 -19.52
N THR A 160 -9.63 7.26 -19.26
CA THR A 160 -10.28 6.49 -18.21
C THR A 160 -9.28 6.01 -17.15
N ILE A 161 -9.66 6.10 -15.87
CA ILE A 161 -8.85 5.58 -14.75
C ILE A 161 -8.47 4.11 -14.97
N ARG A 162 -9.36 3.33 -15.56
CA ARG A 162 -9.13 1.90 -15.86
C ARG A 162 -7.99 1.70 -16.86
N ALA A 163 -7.94 2.48 -17.91
CA ALA A 163 -6.87 2.40 -18.91
C ALA A 163 -5.53 2.82 -18.28
N ALA A 164 -5.54 3.89 -17.49
CA ALA A 164 -4.38 4.36 -16.77
C ALA A 164 -3.85 3.31 -15.75
N LEU A 165 -4.74 2.68 -14.97
CA LEU A 165 -4.36 1.58 -14.06
C LEU A 165 -3.79 0.36 -14.80
N ARG A 166 -4.18 0.11 -16.06
CA ARG A 166 -3.55 -0.93 -16.87
C ARG A 166 -2.12 -0.56 -17.23
N VAL A 167 -1.90 0.64 -17.69
CA VAL A 167 -0.56 1.14 -18.06
C VAL A 167 0.39 1.13 -16.87
N THR A 168 -0.04 1.65 -15.72
CA THR A 168 0.80 1.59 -14.50
C THR A 168 1.08 0.15 -14.08
N GLY A 169 0.12 -0.76 -14.23
CA GLY A 169 0.30 -2.18 -13.93
C GLY A 169 1.33 -2.86 -14.79
N ASP A 170 1.28 -2.63 -16.10
CA ASP A 170 2.24 -3.17 -17.05
C ASP A 170 3.65 -2.64 -16.72
N ARG A 171 3.79 -1.34 -16.42
CA ARG A 171 5.05 -0.70 -16.04
C ARG A 171 5.60 -1.23 -14.71
N LEU A 172 4.74 -1.41 -13.71
CA LEU A 172 5.13 -2.01 -12.42
C LEU A 172 5.63 -3.46 -12.59
N ALA A 173 4.96 -4.24 -13.43
CA ALA A 173 5.34 -5.63 -13.71
C ALA A 173 6.69 -5.72 -14.44
N GLU A 174 6.95 -4.81 -15.36
CA GLU A 174 8.16 -4.81 -16.19
C GLU A 174 9.40 -4.32 -15.42
N HIS A 175 9.26 -3.27 -14.60
CA HIS A 175 10.41 -2.56 -14.04
C HIS A 175 10.59 -2.69 -12.53
N VAL A 176 9.53 -2.97 -11.79
CA VAL A 176 9.54 -2.90 -10.32
C VAL A 176 9.32 -4.26 -9.67
N LEU A 177 8.37 -5.04 -10.18
CA LEU A 177 7.99 -6.32 -9.59
C LEU A 177 8.60 -7.47 -10.39
N THR A 178 9.61 -8.13 -9.81
CA THR A 178 10.25 -9.31 -10.43
C THR A 178 9.35 -10.54 -10.40
N GLU A 179 9.71 -11.61 -11.14
CA GLU A 179 8.95 -12.87 -11.17
C GLU A 179 8.72 -13.50 -9.78
N ARG A 180 9.62 -13.27 -8.82
CA ARG A 180 9.45 -13.70 -7.43
C ARG A 180 8.31 -13.02 -6.68
N GLN A 181 7.75 -11.97 -7.26
CA GLN A 181 6.65 -11.16 -6.70
C GLN A 181 5.33 -11.36 -7.47
N SER A 182 5.19 -12.45 -8.22
CA SER A 182 3.99 -12.80 -8.99
C SER A 182 2.70 -12.84 -8.14
N GLU A 183 2.80 -13.23 -6.86
CA GLU A 183 1.67 -13.18 -5.93
C GLU A 183 1.15 -11.76 -5.69
N ILE A 184 2.05 -10.77 -5.69
CA ILE A 184 1.72 -9.35 -5.53
C ILE A 184 0.96 -8.86 -6.77
N LEU A 185 1.42 -9.21 -7.98
CA LEU A 185 0.71 -8.90 -9.22
C LEU A 185 -0.69 -9.52 -9.26
N SER A 186 -0.82 -10.77 -8.82
CA SER A 186 -2.12 -11.43 -8.71
C SER A 186 -3.06 -10.73 -7.73
N ALA A 187 -2.54 -10.14 -6.64
CA ALA A 187 -3.35 -9.32 -5.73
C ALA A 187 -3.87 -8.05 -6.43
N ARG A 188 -3.01 -7.41 -7.24
CA ARG A 188 -3.41 -6.26 -8.06
C ARG A 188 -4.48 -6.60 -9.08
N GLU A 189 -4.32 -7.69 -9.80
CA GLU A 189 -5.31 -8.14 -10.79
C GLU A 189 -6.68 -8.36 -10.15
N ARG A 190 -6.71 -9.01 -8.98
CA ARG A 190 -7.96 -9.20 -8.21
C ARG A 190 -8.58 -7.87 -7.80
N LEU A 191 -7.78 -6.89 -7.39
CA LEU A 191 -8.24 -5.55 -7.05
C LEU A 191 -8.84 -4.86 -8.26
N VAL A 192 -8.12 -4.80 -9.38
CA VAL A 192 -8.57 -4.15 -10.62
C VAL A 192 -9.86 -4.82 -11.14
N GLU A 193 -9.98 -6.15 -11.04
CA GLU A 193 -11.19 -6.85 -11.43
C GLU A 193 -12.39 -6.50 -10.54
N ARG A 194 -12.18 -6.35 -9.23
CA ARG A 194 -13.23 -5.86 -8.32
C ARG A 194 -13.66 -4.43 -8.64
N LEU A 195 -12.70 -3.55 -8.95
CA LEU A 195 -12.99 -2.18 -9.40
C LEU A 195 -13.83 -2.14 -10.67
N LYS A 196 -13.58 -3.06 -11.62
CA LYS A 196 -14.36 -3.20 -12.86
C LYS A 196 -15.83 -3.56 -12.60
N ARG A 197 -16.07 -4.56 -11.76
CA ARG A 197 -17.43 -5.04 -11.43
C ARG A 197 -18.30 -3.95 -10.82
N MET A 198 -17.73 -3.13 -9.97
CA MET A 198 -18.47 -2.02 -9.35
C MET A 198 -18.77 -0.89 -10.34
N GLY A 199 -17.91 -0.67 -11.33
CA GLY A 199 -18.17 0.29 -12.42
C GLY A 199 -19.32 -0.15 -13.34
N ALA A 200 -19.47 -1.45 -13.57
CA ALA A 200 -20.52 -2.02 -14.42
C ALA A 200 -21.89 -2.04 -13.73
N ALA A 201 -21.93 -2.28 -12.41
CA ALA A 201 -23.18 -2.33 -11.64
C ALA A 201 -23.87 -0.97 -11.47
N ALA A 202 -23.23 0.14 -11.85
CA ALA A 202 -23.74 1.49 -11.68
C ALA A 202 -24.11 2.17 -13.02
N ALA A 203 -24.13 1.45 -14.13
CA ALA A 203 -24.76 1.92 -15.35
C ALA A 203 -26.28 1.87 -15.16
N PRO A 204 -27.03 3.00 -15.28
CA PRO A 204 -28.48 2.96 -15.20
C PRO A 204 -28.99 2.06 -16.32
N SER A 205 -29.82 1.05 -15.97
CA SER A 205 -30.59 0.31 -16.95
C SER A 205 -31.41 1.30 -17.75
N ALA A 206 -31.07 1.50 -19.02
CA ALA A 206 -31.90 2.23 -19.94
C ALA A 206 -33.23 1.51 -20.03
N THR A 207 -34.25 2.07 -19.42
CA THR A 207 -35.65 1.64 -19.58
C THR A 207 -35.99 1.85 -21.04
N PRO A 208 -36.39 0.84 -21.82
CA PRO A 208 -36.90 1.07 -23.17
C PRO A 208 -38.19 1.87 -23.03
N ALA A 209 -38.19 3.06 -23.66
CA ALA A 209 -39.42 3.83 -23.86
C ALA A 209 -40.40 2.96 -24.69
N GLY A 210 -41.42 2.48 -24.01
CA GLY A 210 -42.54 1.81 -24.66
C GLY A 210 -43.28 2.77 -25.56
N SER A 211 -43.56 2.28 -26.74
CA SER A 211 -44.39 2.87 -27.81
C SER A 211 -45.84 3.04 -27.34
#